data_15fd6ae2474f812d1f1526d1564a3fca
#
_entry.id   15fd6ae2474f812d1f1526d1564a3fca
#
_cell.length_a   1.000
_cell.length_b   1.000
_cell.length_c   1.000
_cell.angle_alpha   90.00
_cell.angle_beta   90.00
_cell.angle_gamma   90.00
#
_symmetry.space_group_name_H-M   'P 1'
#
loop_
_entity.id
_entity.type
_entity.pdbx_description
1 polymer ?
#
loop_
_entity_poly.entity_id
_entity_poly.type
_entity_poly.pdbx_seq_one_letter_code
_entity_poly.pdbx_strand_id
1 'polypeptide(L)'
;KEYDRFNILWVQDTASMVDFVNGFTEVYGDPLGYKASWEAMVNFKDMDATRRTEIISANAQWFEDHSPIQEKYRKKEVKGVSAKVINAAILGGDCYPATPIGINLPNADWIRKDYGSKSVTIQNITQAYAESSKGNGFIEEFIFRPEDRERITLYGTIGDNMHTDLHECLGHGSGQLA
;
A
#
# COMPACT_ATOMS: atom_id res chain seq x y z
N LYS A 1 4.84 19.23 -15.23
CA LYS A 1 3.46 19.31 -15.81
C LYS A 1 2.98 17.98 -16.37
N GLU A 2 3.73 17.30 -17.24
CA GLU A 2 3.31 16.01 -17.82
C GLU A 2 3.29 14.90 -16.76
N TYR A 3 4.29 14.85 -15.90
CA TYR A 3 4.35 13.90 -14.80
C TYR A 3 3.22 14.11 -13.79
N ASP A 4 2.90 15.34 -13.45
CA ASP A 4 1.77 15.67 -12.56
C ASP A 4 0.45 15.20 -13.18
N ARG A 5 0.26 15.43 -14.48
CA ARG A 5 -0.91 14.96 -15.21
C ARG A 5 -1.00 13.43 -15.21
N PHE A 6 0.12 12.74 -15.40
CA PHE A 6 0.18 11.29 -15.29
C PHE A 6 -0.27 10.82 -13.90
N ASN A 7 0.26 11.40 -12.84
CA ASN A 7 -0.10 11.07 -11.46
C ASN A 7 -1.60 11.27 -11.19
N ILE A 8 -2.18 12.38 -11.66
CA ILE A 8 -3.61 12.64 -11.52
C ILE A 8 -4.44 11.59 -12.25
N LEU A 9 -4.12 11.29 -13.52
CA LEU A 9 -4.83 10.28 -14.29
C LEU A 9 -4.69 8.88 -13.67
N TRP A 10 -3.52 8.55 -13.14
CA TRP A 10 -3.28 7.28 -12.48
C TRP A 10 -4.12 7.14 -11.19
N VAL A 11 -4.22 8.20 -10.38
CA VAL A 11 -5.08 8.21 -9.17
C VAL A 11 -6.55 8.02 -9.55
N GLN A 12 -7.00 8.67 -10.62
CA GLN A 12 -8.40 8.62 -11.06
C GLN A 12 -8.78 7.29 -11.73
N ASP A 13 -7.81 6.54 -12.24
CA ASP A 13 -8.06 5.23 -12.83
C ASP A 13 -8.23 4.16 -11.75
N THR A 14 -9.47 3.85 -11.45
CA THR A 14 -9.87 2.81 -10.48
C THR A 14 -10.35 1.52 -11.15
N ALA A 15 -10.64 1.54 -12.45
CA ALA A 15 -11.30 0.48 -13.17
C ALA A 15 -10.35 -0.49 -13.88
N SER A 16 -9.18 -0.05 -14.28
CA SER A 16 -8.24 -0.84 -15.08
C SER A 16 -7.80 -2.12 -14.37
N MET A 17 -7.82 -3.22 -15.14
CA MET A 17 -7.34 -4.54 -14.69
C MET A 17 -5.83 -4.66 -14.74
N VAL A 18 -5.19 -3.93 -15.66
CA VAL A 18 -3.74 -3.80 -15.77
C VAL A 18 -3.38 -2.39 -15.37
N ASP A 19 -2.44 -2.27 -14.46
CA ASP A 19 -1.96 -0.98 -13.97
C ASP A 19 -0.44 -0.94 -14.05
N PHE A 20 0.14 0.25 -14.11
CA PHE A 20 1.59 0.39 -14.09
C PHE A 20 2.01 1.66 -13.35
N VAL A 21 3.17 1.56 -12.72
CA VAL A 21 3.91 2.68 -12.15
C VAL A 21 5.21 2.79 -12.91
N ASN A 22 5.59 3.97 -13.34
CA ASN A 22 6.85 4.20 -14.03
C ASN A 22 7.29 5.64 -13.84
N GLY A 23 8.33 5.84 -13.07
CA GLY A 23 8.87 7.18 -12.85
C GLY A 23 9.73 7.30 -11.62
N PHE A 24 10.10 8.54 -11.32
CA PHE A 24 10.83 8.90 -10.12
C PHE A 24 9.81 9.13 -8.98
N THR A 25 9.35 8.05 -8.38
CA THR A 25 8.21 8.05 -7.45
C THR A 25 8.62 8.15 -6.00
N GLU A 26 9.80 7.63 -5.65
CA GLU A 26 10.26 7.57 -4.27
C GLU A 26 11.42 8.51 -4.01
N VAL A 27 11.47 9.05 -2.77
CA VAL A 27 12.47 10.03 -2.32
C VAL A 27 13.32 9.54 -1.15
N TYR A 28 13.13 8.32 -0.70
CA TYR A 28 13.82 7.77 0.48
C TYR A 28 15.35 7.74 0.36
N GLY A 29 15.86 7.49 -0.84
CA GLY A 29 17.28 7.51 -1.13
C GLY A 29 17.85 8.88 -1.53
N ASP A 30 17.04 9.94 -1.45
CA ASP A 30 17.39 11.29 -1.91
C ASP A 30 17.03 12.35 -0.85
N PRO A 31 17.71 12.36 0.31
CA PRO A 31 17.36 13.26 1.41
C PRO A 31 17.53 14.75 1.08
N LEU A 32 18.25 15.09 0.02
CA LEU A 32 18.44 16.46 -0.43
C LEU A 32 17.45 16.88 -1.53
N GLY A 33 16.63 15.95 -2.04
CA GLY A 33 15.60 16.23 -3.05
C GLY A 33 16.16 16.62 -4.42
N TYR A 34 17.35 16.15 -4.79
CA TYR A 34 17.95 16.46 -6.09
C TYR A 34 17.47 15.55 -7.20
N LYS A 35 17.15 14.31 -6.87
CA LYS A 35 16.56 13.31 -7.77
C LYS A 35 15.82 12.29 -6.92
N ALA A 36 14.76 11.75 -7.40
CA ALA A 36 14.08 10.62 -6.75
C ALA A 36 14.62 9.29 -7.25
N SER A 37 14.27 8.19 -6.57
CA SER A 37 14.49 6.83 -7.04
C SER A 37 13.54 6.52 -8.19
N TRP A 38 14.06 5.94 -9.26
CA TRP A 38 13.25 5.51 -10.39
C TRP A 38 12.72 4.10 -10.18
N GLU A 39 11.43 3.96 -10.34
CA GLU A 39 10.72 2.70 -10.17
C GLU A 39 9.84 2.41 -11.38
N ALA A 40 9.72 1.13 -11.70
CA ALA A 40 8.80 0.66 -12.72
C ALA A 40 8.14 -0.64 -12.27
N MET A 41 6.84 -0.71 -12.44
CA MET A 41 6.05 -1.88 -12.08
C MET A 41 4.88 -2.03 -13.06
N VAL A 42 4.64 -3.25 -13.52
CA VAL A 42 3.43 -3.61 -14.27
C VAL A 42 2.66 -4.63 -13.44
N ASN A 43 1.38 -4.38 -13.24
CA ASN A 43 0.55 -5.08 -12.27
C ASN A 43 -0.75 -5.56 -12.89
N PHE A 44 -1.26 -6.68 -12.36
CA PHE A 44 -2.62 -7.16 -12.62
C PHE A 44 -3.46 -7.07 -11.36
N LYS A 45 -4.66 -6.49 -11.45
CA LYS A 45 -5.60 -6.39 -10.35
C LYS A 45 -6.09 -7.79 -9.93
N ASP A 46 -5.98 -8.10 -8.65
CA ASP A 46 -6.63 -9.26 -8.04
C ASP A 46 -8.04 -8.85 -7.59
N MET A 47 -9.06 -9.36 -8.29
CA MET A 47 -10.45 -8.96 -8.07
C MET A 47 -11.00 -9.44 -6.73
N ASP A 48 -10.63 -10.64 -6.31
CA ASP A 48 -11.18 -11.22 -5.07
C ASP A 48 -10.51 -10.59 -3.85
N ALA A 49 -9.20 -10.41 -3.89
CA ALA A 49 -8.48 -9.75 -2.82
C ALA A 49 -8.82 -8.25 -2.73
N THR A 50 -9.08 -7.59 -3.86
CA THR A 50 -9.48 -6.16 -3.88
C THR A 50 -10.80 -5.91 -3.15
N ARG A 51 -11.75 -6.85 -3.14
CA ARG A 51 -13.00 -6.70 -2.37
C ARG A 51 -12.75 -6.42 -0.89
N ARG A 52 -11.68 -6.96 -0.31
CA ARG A 52 -11.29 -6.69 1.07
C ARG A 52 -10.90 -5.22 1.28
N THR A 53 -10.10 -4.67 0.37
CA THR A 53 -9.68 -3.26 0.45
C THR A 53 -10.81 -2.29 0.12
N GLU A 54 -11.76 -2.68 -0.73
CA GLU A 54 -12.96 -1.89 -1.01
C GLU A 54 -13.83 -1.69 0.24
N ILE A 55 -13.93 -2.69 1.10
CA ILE A 55 -14.64 -2.57 2.39
C ILE A 55 -13.95 -1.55 3.29
N ILE A 56 -12.61 -1.57 3.37
CA ILE A 56 -11.85 -0.61 4.15
C ILE A 56 -12.05 0.81 3.59
N SER A 57 -11.90 0.98 2.29
CA SER A 57 -12.08 2.27 1.61
C SER A 57 -13.48 2.84 1.80
N ALA A 58 -14.50 2.00 1.71
CA ALA A 58 -15.90 2.42 1.91
C ALA A 58 -16.17 2.92 3.35
N ASN A 59 -15.37 2.49 4.32
CA ASN A 59 -15.48 2.89 5.72
C ASN A 59 -14.38 3.88 6.15
N ALA A 60 -13.64 4.48 5.21
CA ALA A 60 -12.50 5.35 5.52
C ALA A 60 -12.87 6.54 6.42
N GLN A 61 -14.05 7.15 6.23
CA GLN A 61 -14.52 8.22 7.11
C GLN A 61 -14.74 7.75 8.55
N TRP A 62 -15.33 6.56 8.74
CA TRP A 62 -15.51 5.99 10.07
C TRP A 62 -14.18 5.80 10.80
N PHE A 63 -13.16 5.28 10.10
CA PHE A 63 -11.83 5.11 10.67
C PHE A 63 -11.16 6.45 11.01
N GLU A 64 -11.32 7.46 10.16
CA GLU A 64 -10.80 8.82 10.42
C GLU A 64 -11.41 9.39 11.71
N ASP A 65 -12.75 9.30 11.84
CA ASP A 65 -13.49 9.84 12.98
C ASP A 65 -13.16 9.13 14.29
N HIS A 66 -12.80 7.84 14.25
CA HIS A 66 -12.47 7.01 15.41
C HIS A 66 -10.95 6.82 15.60
N SER A 67 -10.12 7.47 14.79
CA SER A 67 -8.67 7.38 14.93
C SER A 67 -8.19 7.97 16.27
N PRO A 68 -7.05 7.49 16.83
CA PRO A 68 -6.50 8.01 18.09
C PRO A 68 -5.87 9.40 17.97
N ILE A 69 -5.82 9.99 16.76
CA ILE A 69 -5.27 11.32 16.53
C ILE A 69 -6.19 12.41 17.09
N GLN A 70 -5.61 13.54 17.49
CA GLN A 70 -6.39 14.67 17.99
C GLN A 70 -7.32 15.20 16.89
N GLU A 71 -8.56 15.56 17.26
CA GLU A 71 -9.62 16.00 16.33
C GLU A 71 -9.17 17.11 15.38
N LYS A 72 -8.37 18.07 15.85
CA LYS A 72 -7.85 19.16 15.03
C LYS A 72 -7.00 18.73 13.82
N TYR A 73 -6.48 17.49 13.84
CA TYR A 73 -5.68 16.92 12.75
C TYR A 73 -6.46 15.93 11.89
N ARG A 74 -7.70 15.61 12.24
CA ARG A 74 -8.55 14.72 11.47
C ARG A 74 -9.10 15.42 10.24
N LYS A 75 -9.26 14.68 9.15
CA LYS A 75 -9.99 15.15 7.97
C LYS A 75 -11.46 15.29 8.31
N LYS A 76 -12.07 16.41 7.97
CA LYS A 76 -13.53 16.59 8.07
C LYS A 76 -14.28 15.72 7.05
N GLU A 77 -13.67 15.52 5.90
CA GLU A 77 -14.19 14.72 4.81
C GLU A 77 -13.04 13.91 4.19
N VAL A 78 -13.16 12.58 4.22
CA VAL A 78 -12.21 11.69 3.57
C VAL A 78 -12.62 11.52 2.11
N LYS A 79 -11.76 11.96 1.20
CA LYS A 79 -11.97 11.85 -0.26
C LYS A 79 -11.02 10.86 -0.87
N GLY A 80 -11.54 10.09 -1.84
CA GLY A 80 -10.73 9.43 -2.86
C GLY A 80 -9.69 8.43 -2.36
N VAL A 81 -9.99 7.69 -1.29
CA VAL A 81 -9.15 6.53 -0.94
C VAL A 81 -9.48 5.41 -1.91
N SER A 82 -8.69 5.29 -2.96
CA SER A 82 -8.76 4.15 -3.87
C SER A 82 -7.77 3.09 -3.41
N ALA A 83 -8.23 1.86 -3.29
CA ALA A 83 -7.40 0.75 -2.85
C ALA A 83 -7.54 -0.44 -3.81
N LYS A 84 -6.42 -1.02 -4.21
CA LYS A 84 -6.37 -2.22 -5.04
C LYS A 84 -5.41 -3.23 -4.43
N VAL A 85 -5.74 -4.50 -4.56
CA VAL A 85 -4.78 -5.58 -4.39
C VAL A 85 -4.35 -6.04 -5.79
N ILE A 86 -3.04 -6.15 -5.99
CA ILE A 86 -2.48 -6.50 -7.30
C ILE A 86 -1.47 -7.64 -7.17
N ASN A 87 -1.20 -8.27 -8.31
CA ASN A 87 -0.06 -9.14 -8.52
C ASN A 87 0.91 -8.43 -9.45
N ALA A 88 2.14 -8.20 -8.98
CA ALA A 88 3.20 -7.64 -9.79
C ALA A 88 3.66 -8.67 -10.83
N ALA A 89 3.70 -8.27 -12.10
CA ALA A 89 4.18 -9.09 -13.21
C ALA A 89 5.58 -8.72 -13.64
N ILE A 90 5.93 -7.44 -13.62
CA ILE A 90 7.23 -6.93 -14.02
C ILE A 90 7.67 -5.88 -13.01
N LEU A 91 8.92 -5.96 -12.60
CA LEU A 91 9.56 -5.03 -11.67
C LEU A 91 10.83 -4.49 -12.33
N GLY A 92 11.11 -3.21 -12.12
CA GLY A 92 12.32 -2.55 -12.63
C GLY A 92 12.74 -1.37 -11.76
N GLY A 93 13.96 -0.90 -11.98
CA GLY A 93 14.53 0.15 -11.15
C GLY A 93 14.68 -0.28 -9.70
N ASP A 94 14.41 0.62 -8.77
CA ASP A 94 14.57 0.37 -7.34
C ASP A 94 13.51 -0.56 -6.72
N CYS A 95 12.51 -1.00 -7.52
CA CYS A 95 11.62 -2.10 -7.13
C CYS A 95 12.30 -3.46 -7.10
N TYR A 96 13.56 -3.57 -7.53
CA TYR A 96 14.33 -4.82 -7.52
C TYR A 96 15.78 -4.56 -7.09
N PRO A 97 16.36 -5.38 -6.21
CA PRO A 97 15.82 -6.61 -5.59
C PRO A 97 14.92 -6.36 -4.36
N ALA A 98 14.85 -5.15 -3.86
CA ALA A 98 14.03 -4.80 -2.69
C ALA A 98 12.63 -4.38 -3.14
N THR A 99 11.74 -5.36 -3.31
CA THR A 99 10.38 -5.11 -3.78
C THR A 99 9.48 -4.60 -2.66
N PRO A 100 8.71 -3.51 -2.87
CA PRO A 100 7.71 -3.07 -1.91
C PRO A 100 6.57 -4.11 -1.79
N ILE A 101 5.96 -4.18 -0.62
CA ILE A 101 4.76 -5.00 -0.37
C ILE A 101 3.46 -4.19 -0.49
N GLY A 102 3.59 -2.88 -0.46
CA GLY A 102 2.50 -1.92 -0.67
C GLY A 102 3.04 -0.58 -1.12
N ILE A 103 2.21 0.20 -1.75
CA ILE A 103 2.52 1.57 -2.18
C ILE A 103 1.31 2.47 -1.98
N ASN A 104 1.56 3.73 -1.63
CA ASN A 104 0.55 4.79 -1.62
C ASN A 104 1.12 6.00 -2.38
N LEU A 105 0.61 6.25 -3.56
CA LEU A 105 1.09 7.28 -4.47
C LEU A 105 -0.07 8.22 -4.91
N PRO A 106 0.26 9.43 -5.37
CA PRO A 106 1.57 10.07 -5.51
C PRO A 106 2.11 10.63 -4.19
N ASN A 107 3.42 10.88 -4.13
CA ASN A 107 4.09 11.55 -3.01
C ASN A 107 4.04 13.09 -3.12
N ALA A 108 3.06 13.63 -3.83
CA ALA A 108 2.85 15.06 -3.99
C ALA A 108 1.62 15.51 -3.18
N ASP A 109 1.85 16.24 -2.09
CA ASP A 109 0.80 16.61 -1.13
C ASP A 109 -0.37 17.35 -1.76
N TRP A 110 -0.09 18.27 -2.69
CA TRP A 110 -1.15 19.00 -3.39
C TRP A 110 -2.04 18.08 -4.25
N ILE A 111 -1.48 17.04 -4.90
CA ILE A 111 -2.28 16.05 -5.65
C ILE A 111 -3.11 15.22 -4.68
N ARG A 112 -2.51 14.77 -3.58
CA ARG A 112 -3.23 14.01 -2.55
C ARG A 112 -4.38 14.80 -1.93
N LYS A 113 -4.18 16.10 -1.73
CA LYS A 113 -5.20 17.01 -1.19
C LYS A 113 -6.36 17.21 -2.14
N ASP A 114 -6.10 17.43 -3.42
CA ASP A 114 -7.10 17.83 -4.42
C ASP A 114 -7.74 16.63 -5.13
N TYR A 115 -6.99 15.55 -5.35
CA TYR A 115 -7.40 14.39 -6.16
C TYR A 115 -7.42 13.07 -5.36
N GLY A 116 -6.83 13.04 -4.18
CA GLY A 116 -6.68 11.82 -3.38
C GLY A 116 -5.39 11.05 -3.65
N SER A 117 -5.35 9.83 -3.18
CA SER A 117 -4.24 8.90 -3.39
C SER A 117 -4.75 7.51 -3.77
N LYS A 118 -3.89 6.73 -4.39
CA LYS A 118 -4.16 5.33 -4.70
C LYS A 118 -3.25 4.46 -3.86
N SER A 119 -3.85 3.56 -3.09
CA SER A 119 -3.19 2.54 -2.30
C SER A 119 -3.18 1.22 -3.04
N VAL A 120 -2.05 0.56 -3.08
CA VAL A 120 -1.88 -0.72 -3.77
C VAL A 120 -1.14 -1.68 -2.86
N THR A 121 -1.73 -2.83 -2.58
CA THR A 121 -1.08 -3.95 -1.88
C THR A 121 -0.58 -4.96 -2.91
N ILE A 122 0.68 -5.38 -2.79
CA ILE A 122 1.33 -6.29 -3.76
C ILE A 122 1.31 -7.71 -3.20
N GLN A 123 0.23 -8.43 -3.46
CA GLN A 123 -0.09 -9.68 -2.79
C GLN A 123 0.89 -10.81 -3.10
N ASN A 124 1.29 -11.00 -4.34
CA ASN A 124 2.20 -12.09 -4.71
C ASN A 124 3.60 -11.92 -4.09
N ILE A 125 4.04 -10.71 -3.83
CA ILE A 125 5.31 -10.45 -3.13
C ILE A 125 5.15 -10.80 -1.65
N THR A 126 4.08 -10.36 -1.00
CA THR A 126 3.77 -10.72 0.40
C THR A 126 3.66 -12.23 0.57
N GLN A 127 2.99 -12.91 -0.36
CA GLN A 127 2.88 -14.37 -0.36
C GLN A 127 4.23 -15.05 -0.54
N ALA A 128 5.09 -14.56 -1.43
CA ALA A 128 6.44 -15.11 -1.62
C ALA A 128 7.29 -15.03 -0.34
N TYR A 129 7.23 -13.92 0.38
CA TYR A 129 7.89 -13.79 1.69
C TYR A 129 7.31 -14.77 2.72
N ALA A 130 5.99 -14.89 2.81
CA ALA A 130 5.34 -15.82 3.72
C ALA A 130 5.72 -17.28 3.41
N GLU A 131 5.73 -17.68 2.14
CA GLU A 131 6.15 -19.01 1.73
C GLU A 131 7.62 -19.28 2.02
N SER A 132 8.50 -18.32 1.79
CA SER A 132 9.95 -18.47 2.03
C SER A 132 10.31 -18.61 3.51
N SER A 133 9.44 -18.17 4.41
CA SER A 133 9.63 -18.31 5.86
C SER A 133 9.16 -19.65 6.42
N LYS A 134 8.42 -20.44 5.64
CA LYS A 134 7.94 -21.75 6.09
C LYS A 134 9.06 -22.78 6.13
N GLY A 135 9.17 -23.48 7.27
CA GLY A 135 10.11 -24.58 7.43
C GLY A 135 11.59 -24.22 7.42
N ASN A 136 11.92 -22.93 7.51
CA ASN A 136 13.31 -22.45 7.56
C ASN A 136 13.82 -22.24 9.01
N GLY A 137 13.02 -22.58 10.02
CA GLY A 137 13.35 -22.43 11.44
C GLY A 137 13.02 -21.06 12.03
N PHE A 138 12.54 -20.10 11.21
CA PHE A 138 12.22 -18.74 11.67
C PHE A 138 11.15 -18.72 12.75
N ILE A 139 10.07 -19.46 12.56
CA ILE A 139 8.95 -19.50 13.52
C ILE A 139 9.42 -20.11 14.84
N GLU A 140 10.21 -21.17 14.79
CA GLU A 140 10.75 -21.84 15.97
C GLU A 140 11.73 -20.97 16.75
N GLU A 141 12.54 -20.19 16.05
CA GLU A 141 13.57 -19.33 16.66
C GLU A 141 12.95 -18.06 17.27
N PHE A 142 12.04 -17.39 16.56
CA PHE A 142 11.56 -16.05 16.95
C PHE A 142 10.22 -16.05 17.66
N ILE A 143 9.43 -17.12 17.60
CA ILE A 143 8.14 -17.21 18.28
C ILE A 143 8.26 -18.04 19.53
N PHE A 144 8.21 -17.39 20.67
CA PHE A 144 8.50 -18.01 21.98
C PHE A 144 7.48 -19.08 22.36
N ARG A 145 6.18 -18.79 22.27
CA ARG A 145 5.14 -19.70 22.73
C ARG A 145 4.66 -20.65 21.63
N PRO A 146 4.54 -21.97 21.90
CA PRO A 146 4.03 -22.94 20.92
C PRO A 146 2.64 -22.57 20.33
N GLU A 147 1.73 -22.12 21.18
CA GLU A 147 0.39 -21.72 20.78
C GLU A 147 0.38 -20.49 19.84
N ASP A 148 1.35 -19.60 19.92
CA ASP A 148 1.49 -18.48 18.98
C ASP A 148 2.08 -18.96 17.65
N ARG A 149 2.93 -19.98 17.64
CA ARG A 149 3.41 -20.65 16.41
C ARG A 149 2.25 -21.24 15.62
N GLU A 150 1.32 -21.93 16.31
CA GLU A 150 0.11 -22.45 15.70
C GLU A 150 -0.77 -21.33 15.14
N ARG A 151 -1.00 -20.27 15.90
CA ARG A 151 -1.80 -19.11 15.44
C ARG A 151 -1.19 -18.44 14.22
N ILE A 152 0.12 -18.25 14.18
CA ILE A 152 0.81 -17.66 13.02
C ILE A 152 0.67 -18.57 11.80
N THR A 153 0.78 -19.87 11.97
CA THR A 153 0.60 -20.83 10.88
C THR A 153 -0.81 -20.76 10.30
N LEU A 154 -1.85 -20.60 11.15
CA LEU A 154 -3.24 -20.57 10.74
C LEU A 154 -3.71 -19.19 10.21
N TYR A 155 -3.25 -18.12 10.85
CA TYR A 155 -3.82 -16.78 10.65
C TYR A 155 -2.80 -15.73 10.20
N GLY A 156 -1.52 -16.04 10.19
CA GLY A 156 -0.46 -15.06 9.90
C GLY A 156 -0.67 -14.35 8.57
N THR A 157 -0.92 -15.09 7.51
CA THR A 157 -1.15 -14.51 6.17
C THR A 157 -2.36 -13.57 6.14
N ILE A 158 -3.44 -13.93 6.84
CA ILE A 158 -4.65 -13.07 6.92
C ILE A 158 -4.33 -11.81 7.71
N GLY A 159 -3.61 -11.95 8.84
CA GLY A 159 -3.19 -10.84 9.68
C GLY A 159 -2.28 -9.87 8.94
N ASP A 160 -1.27 -10.38 8.25
CA ASP A 160 -0.30 -9.58 7.49
C ASP A 160 -0.97 -8.84 6.32
N ASN A 161 -1.83 -9.52 5.58
CA ASN A 161 -2.59 -8.88 4.50
C ASN A 161 -3.48 -7.76 5.03
N MET A 162 -4.21 -7.99 6.10
CA MET A 162 -5.07 -6.97 6.72
C MET A 162 -4.25 -5.80 7.26
N HIS A 163 -3.10 -6.07 7.90
CA HIS A 163 -2.20 -5.03 8.37
C HIS A 163 -1.71 -4.16 7.22
N THR A 164 -1.24 -4.76 6.13
CA THR A 164 -0.78 -4.03 4.95
C THR A 164 -1.92 -3.21 4.33
N ASP A 165 -3.09 -3.80 4.14
CA ASP A 165 -4.26 -3.09 3.60
C ASP A 165 -4.66 -1.87 4.45
N LEU A 166 -4.65 -2.02 5.78
CA LEU A 166 -4.95 -0.92 6.71
C LEU A 166 -3.84 0.14 6.71
N HIS A 167 -2.57 -0.28 6.62
CA HIS A 167 -1.43 0.63 6.53
C HIS A 167 -1.54 1.51 5.28
N GLU A 168 -1.79 0.91 4.11
CA GLU A 168 -1.87 1.62 2.84
C GLU A 168 -3.15 2.49 2.74
N CYS A 169 -4.30 1.96 3.16
CA CYS A 169 -5.57 2.67 3.02
C CYS A 169 -5.77 3.74 4.08
N LEU A 170 -5.46 3.43 5.33
CA LEU A 170 -5.75 4.30 6.47
C LEU A 170 -4.49 4.97 7.00
N GLY A 171 -3.37 4.26 7.12
CA GLY A 171 -2.13 4.83 7.60
C GLY A 171 -1.70 6.03 6.74
N HIS A 172 -1.57 5.82 5.43
CA HIS A 172 -1.27 6.87 4.47
C HIS A 172 -2.48 7.75 4.11
N GLY A 173 -3.70 7.25 4.29
CA GLY A 173 -4.93 7.96 3.94
C GLY A 173 -5.47 8.90 5.01
N SER A 174 -5.05 8.77 6.28
CA SER A 174 -5.58 9.53 7.42
C SER A 174 -4.89 10.87 7.63
N GLY A 175 -5.59 11.75 8.36
CA GLY A 175 -5.07 13.04 8.79
C GLY A 175 -5.11 14.13 7.72
N GLN A 176 -5.08 15.37 8.17
CA GLN A 176 -5.05 16.55 7.29
C GLN A 176 -3.66 16.69 6.69
N LEU A 177 -3.64 17.00 5.39
CA LEU A 177 -2.42 17.48 4.71
C LEU A 177 -2.30 18.99 4.89
N ALA A 178 -1.08 19.45 5.11
CA ALA A 178 -0.76 20.86 5.32
C ALA A 178 -1.03 21.73 4.09
#